data_fe0891063e2c63a0b246b0b65ebc4e18
#
_entry.id   fe0891063e2c63a0b246b0b65ebc4e18
#
_cell.length_a   1.000
_cell.length_b   1.000
_cell.length_c   1.000
_cell.angle_alpha   90.00
_cell.angle_beta   90.00
_cell.angle_gamma   90.00
#
_symmetry.space_group_name_H-M   'P 1'
#
loop_
_entity.id
_entity.type
_entity.pdbx_description
1 polymer ?
#
loop_
_entity_poly.entity_id
_entity_poly.type
_entity_poly.pdbx_seq_one_letter_code
_entity_poly.pdbx_strand_id
1 'polypeptide(L)'
;MESRPLGGTDVEVSRIILGCGNFGGIGSAPEFFGQGESEEEAFWIMDAAWGLGITTFDTADAYGGGRSETMVGKWIASRGVTPGLITKTFNPMETGADHGLARTRMARQLESSLERLGVDRVDVYLAHEFDPDVSANELVGTFEGLVAISLIRAWGVSNFDAEQLRSLLETGTPAVVQNSYSLLDRADERGVLELCAAFGISYTPFGPLAGGWLTGKYKRDAPVPEGSRMAMRPGPYEHLRNEETFASLDRFAEIAAQRGVHPATLAISWLLAQPHVTAVVVGPRRPEQLEPALAALEHQLSQSEAEELAALFG
;
A
#
# COMPACT_ATOMS: atom_id res chain seq x y z
N MET A 1 3.29 7.82 17.30
CA MET A 1 2.19 7.45 16.34
C MET A 1 1.36 6.32 16.95
N GLU A 2 0.05 6.32 16.73
CA GLU A 2 -0.84 5.24 17.16
C GLU A 2 -0.56 3.96 16.36
N SER A 3 -0.63 2.78 17.01
CA SER A 3 -0.62 1.48 16.36
C SER A 3 -1.99 0.83 16.45
N ARG A 4 -2.30 -0.05 15.51
CA ARG A 4 -3.55 -0.83 15.47
C ARG A 4 -3.29 -2.29 15.17
N PRO A 5 -4.03 -3.22 15.79
CA PRO A 5 -3.91 -4.64 15.46
C PRO A 5 -4.45 -4.92 14.05
N LEU A 6 -3.86 -5.89 13.38
CA LEU A 6 -4.33 -6.43 12.11
C LEU A 6 -5.28 -7.59 12.32
N GLY A 7 -6.53 -7.41 11.93
CA GLY A 7 -7.56 -8.44 12.07
C GLY A 7 -7.61 -9.00 13.50
N GLY A 8 -7.79 -10.32 13.61
CA GLY A 8 -7.78 -11.03 14.89
C GLY A 8 -6.40 -11.49 15.37
N THR A 9 -5.30 -10.88 14.90
CA THR A 9 -3.93 -11.28 15.21
C THR A 9 -3.29 -10.41 16.28
N ASP A 10 -2.10 -10.81 16.76
CA ASP A 10 -1.23 -10.03 17.64
C ASP A 10 -0.26 -9.10 16.89
N VAL A 11 -0.40 -9.00 15.56
CA VAL A 11 0.42 -8.10 14.74
C VAL A 11 -0.15 -6.68 14.82
N GLU A 12 0.68 -5.73 15.21
CA GLU A 12 0.32 -4.32 15.21
C GLU A 12 1.01 -3.57 14.06
N VAL A 13 0.31 -2.62 13.48
CA VAL A 13 0.83 -1.72 12.44
C VAL A 13 0.65 -0.26 12.84
N SER A 14 1.60 0.60 12.49
CA SER A 14 1.42 2.06 12.62
C SER A 14 0.29 2.56 11.71
N ARG A 15 -0.47 3.57 12.15
CA ARG A 15 -1.63 4.14 11.39
C ARG A 15 -1.26 4.62 9.99
N ILE A 16 -0.01 5.06 9.80
CA ILE A 16 0.62 5.28 8.50
C ILE A 16 1.67 4.20 8.32
N ILE A 17 1.64 3.51 7.19
CA ILE A 17 2.60 2.48 6.79
C ILE A 17 3.49 3.06 5.70
N LEU A 18 4.81 2.89 5.79
CA LEU A 18 5.73 3.31 4.75
C LEU A 18 5.69 2.34 3.58
N GLY A 19 5.15 2.78 2.44
CA GLY A 19 5.20 2.03 1.19
C GLY A 19 6.55 2.18 0.50
N CYS A 20 7.27 1.08 0.32
CA CYS A 20 8.61 1.01 -0.26
C CYS A 20 8.60 0.67 -1.78
N GLY A 21 7.44 0.73 -2.44
CA GLY A 21 7.25 0.31 -3.83
C GLY A 21 8.00 1.14 -4.88
N ASN A 22 8.66 2.23 -4.48
CA ASN A 22 9.50 3.04 -5.36
C ASN A 22 11.00 2.83 -5.12
N PHE A 23 11.42 2.05 -4.15
CA PHE A 23 12.83 1.83 -3.84
C PHE A 23 13.49 0.91 -4.90
N GLY A 24 14.39 1.47 -5.68
CA GLY A 24 15.10 0.77 -6.75
C GLY A 24 14.25 0.39 -7.98
N GLY A 25 13.03 0.90 -8.08
CA GLY A 25 12.10 0.68 -9.21
C GLY A 25 10.78 1.39 -9.00
N ILE A 26 9.83 1.24 -9.93
CA ILE A 26 8.47 1.77 -9.78
C ILE A 26 7.48 0.61 -9.73
N GLY A 27 7.25 0.08 -8.53
CA GLY A 27 6.40 -1.09 -8.32
C GLY A 27 7.03 -2.38 -8.82
N SER A 28 6.18 -3.32 -9.27
CA SER A 28 6.54 -4.69 -9.63
C SER A 28 6.76 -4.92 -11.13
N ALA A 29 6.65 -3.90 -11.97
CA ALA A 29 6.73 -4.06 -13.41
C ALA A 29 8.20 -3.98 -13.88
N PRO A 30 8.74 -5.04 -14.53
CA PRO A 30 10.16 -5.15 -14.86
C PRO A 30 10.70 -4.00 -15.71
N GLU A 31 9.89 -3.39 -16.57
CA GLU A 31 10.26 -2.24 -17.41
C GLU A 31 10.63 -0.98 -16.61
N PHE A 32 10.24 -0.92 -15.34
CA PHE A 32 10.52 0.22 -14.45
C PHE A 32 11.58 -0.10 -13.38
N PHE A 33 12.21 -1.26 -13.43
CA PHE A 33 13.28 -1.59 -12.49
C PHE A 33 14.50 -0.70 -12.71
N GLY A 34 15.05 -0.17 -11.61
CA GLY A 34 16.16 0.77 -11.64
C GLY A 34 15.75 2.24 -11.86
N GLN A 35 14.44 2.54 -12.02
CA GLN A 35 13.94 3.91 -12.24
C GLN A 35 13.37 4.58 -10.97
N GLY A 36 13.43 3.90 -9.83
CA GLY A 36 12.96 4.40 -8.53
C GLY A 36 14.04 5.16 -7.77
N GLU A 37 13.78 5.35 -6.48
CA GLU A 37 14.72 5.98 -5.57
C GLU A 37 15.99 5.14 -5.40
N SER A 38 17.14 5.83 -5.34
CA SER A 38 18.44 5.25 -5.00
C SER A 38 18.48 4.74 -3.56
N GLU A 39 19.51 3.97 -3.20
CA GLU A 39 19.70 3.49 -1.82
C GLU A 39 19.84 4.66 -0.83
N GLU A 40 20.54 5.73 -1.19
CA GLU A 40 20.69 6.91 -0.34
C GLU A 40 19.34 7.62 -0.11
N GLU A 41 18.57 7.85 -1.16
CA GLU A 41 17.24 8.46 -1.07
C GLU A 41 16.27 7.59 -0.26
N ALA A 42 16.30 6.26 -0.47
CA ALA A 42 15.49 5.31 0.29
C ALA A 42 15.85 5.37 1.79
N PHE A 43 17.13 5.46 2.13
CA PHE A 43 17.59 5.58 3.52
C PHE A 43 17.11 6.88 4.15
N TRP A 44 17.17 8.01 3.47
CA TRP A 44 16.62 9.28 3.96
C TRP A 44 15.12 9.20 4.25
N ILE A 45 14.37 8.56 3.34
CA ILE A 45 12.93 8.37 3.52
C ILE A 45 12.66 7.46 4.74
N MET A 46 13.38 6.35 4.89
CA MET A 46 13.21 5.42 6.01
C MET A 46 13.63 6.06 7.34
N ASP A 47 14.75 6.82 7.38
CA ASP A 47 15.18 7.56 8.55
C ASP A 47 14.13 8.58 9.01
N ALA A 48 13.57 9.33 8.06
CA ALA A 48 12.50 10.29 8.34
C ALA A 48 11.24 9.59 8.83
N ALA A 49 10.78 8.54 8.14
CA ALA A 49 9.61 7.77 8.54
C ALA A 49 9.75 7.20 9.95
N TRP A 50 10.88 6.57 10.25
CA TRP A 50 11.18 6.01 11.58
C TRP A 50 11.21 7.09 12.66
N GLY A 51 11.88 8.21 12.41
CA GLY A 51 11.94 9.36 13.31
C GLY A 51 10.57 9.99 13.61
N LEU A 52 9.63 9.87 12.69
CA LEU A 52 8.23 10.32 12.82
C LEU A 52 7.31 9.27 13.46
N GLY A 53 7.85 8.10 13.84
CA GLY A 53 7.12 7.01 14.48
C GLY A 53 6.33 6.11 13.50
N ILE A 54 6.62 6.16 12.21
CA ILE A 54 6.14 5.18 11.23
C ILE A 54 7.01 3.92 11.39
N THR A 55 6.44 2.90 12.04
CA THR A 55 7.20 1.72 12.44
C THR A 55 6.91 0.49 11.60
N THR A 56 5.98 0.59 10.63
CA THR A 56 5.64 -0.50 9.72
C THR A 56 6.04 -0.13 8.30
N PHE A 57 6.78 -1.03 7.63
CA PHE A 57 7.26 -0.87 6.26
C PHE A 57 6.63 -1.94 5.35
N ASP A 58 6.11 -1.51 4.23
CA ASP A 58 5.42 -2.33 3.23
C ASP A 58 6.27 -2.42 1.96
N THR A 59 6.70 -3.63 1.62
CA THR A 59 7.48 -3.93 0.43
C THR A 59 6.87 -5.11 -0.35
N ALA A 60 7.58 -5.66 -1.32
CA ALA A 60 7.26 -6.88 -2.05
C ALA A 60 8.53 -7.47 -2.70
N ASP A 61 8.52 -8.78 -2.97
CA ASP A 61 9.62 -9.48 -3.65
C ASP A 61 9.96 -8.82 -4.99
N ALA A 62 8.97 -8.48 -5.80
CA ALA A 62 9.14 -7.91 -7.13
C ALA A 62 9.35 -6.39 -7.17
N TYR A 63 9.27 -5.65 -6.04
CA TYR A 63 9.52 -4.21 -6.09
C TYR A 63 10.99 -3.93 -6.46
N GLY A 64 11.13 -3.25 -7.62
CA GLY A 64 12.45 -3.02 -8.20
C GLY A 64 13.24 -4.30 -8.52
N GLY A 65 12.58 -5.46 -8.63
CA GLY A 65 13.25 -6.76 -8.81
C GLY A 65 14.05 -7.18 -7.57
N GLY A 66 13.48 -7.02 -6.38
CA GLY A 66 14.11 -7.34 -5.09
C GLY A 66 14.97 -6.22 -4.47
N ARG A 67 15.19 -5.13 -5.21
CA ARG A 67 15.99 -3.99 -4.70
C ARG A 67 15.34 -3.33 -3.50
N SER A 68 14.01 -3.22 -3.47
CA SER A 68 13.30 -2.63 -2.34
C SER A 68 13.57 -3.40 -1.04
N GLU A 69 13.39 -4.70 -1.01
CA GLU A 69 13.68 -5.53 0.16
C GLU A 69 15.17 -5.48 0.55
N THR A 70 16.08 -5.49 -0.43
CA THR A 70 17.53 -5.36 -0.19
C THR A 70 17.87 -4.02 0.48
N MET A 71 17.27 -2.90 0.04
CA MET A 71 17.49 -1.58 0.64
C MET A 71 16.91 -1.51 2.06
N VAL A 72 15.72 -2.07 2.28
CA VAL A 72 15.10 -2.16 3.63
C VAL A 72 15.98 -3.00 4.55
N GLY A 73 16.45 -4.17 4.12
CA GLY A 73 17.33 -5.03 4.92
C GLY A 73 18.65 -4.36 5.30
N LYS A 74 19.30 -3.69 4.35
CA LYS A 74 20.53 -2.92 4.61
C LYS A 74 20.28 -1.78 5.60
N TRP A 75 19.15 -1.08 5.47
CA TRP A 75 18.78 -0.02 6.39
C TRP A 75 18.55 -0.55 7.81
N ILE A 76 17.79 -1.65 7.96
CA ILE A 76 17.59 -2.35 9.25
C ILE A 76 18.93 -2.67 9.91
N ALA A 77 19.82 -3.32 9.17
CA ALA A 77 21.14 -3.71 9.65
C ALA A 77 21.99 -2.48 10.06
N SER A 78 21.94 -1.41 9.27
CA SER A 78 22.74 -0.20 9.52
C SER A 78 22.25 0.64 10.71
N ARG A 79 20.94 0.60 11.01
CA ARG A 79 20.33 1.36 12.12
C ARG A 79 20.13 0.54 13.38
N GLY A 80 20.19 -0.79 13.29
CA GLY A 80 19.96 -1.69 14.43
C GLY A 80 18.53 -1.62 14.97
N VAL A 81 17.56 -1.43 14.10
CA VAL A 81 16.12 -1.29 14.43
C VAL A 81 15.33 -2.48 13.91
N THR A 82 14.10 -2.66 14.41
CA THR A 82 13.22 -3.76 14.02
C THR A 82 11.84 -3.18 13.64
N PRO A 83 11.64 -2.76 12.39
CA PRO A 83 10.32 -2.36 11.92
C PRO A 83 9.39 -3.57 11.77
N GLY A 84 8.08 -3.33 11.87
CA GLY A 84 7.09 -4.28 11.36
C GLY A 84 7.24 -4.40 9.84
N LEU A 85 7.27 -5.62 9.33
CA LEU A 85 7.54 -5.90 7.91
C LEU A 85 6.34 -6.57 7.24
N ILE A 86 5.88 -5.95 6.15
CA ILE A 86 4.92 -6.52 5.21
C ILE A 86 5.65 -6.75 3.90
N THR A 87 5.64 -7.99 3.39
CA THR A 87 6.09 -8.27 2.03
C THR A 87 5.08 -9.10 1.26
N LYS A 88 5.25 -9.22 -0.05
CA LYS A 88 4.25 -9.79 -0.97
C LYS A 88 4.92 -10.63 -2.03
N THR A 89 4.15 -11.54 -2.64
CA THR A 89 4.59 -12.31 -3.81
C THR A 89 3.46 -12.53 -4.79
N PHE A 90 3.77 -12.52 -6.04
CA PHE A 90 3.01 -12.93 -7.23
C PHE A 90 3.77 -12.59 -8.50
N ASN A 91 4.25 -11.34 -8.61
CA ASN A 91 4.82 -10.77 -9.84
C ASN A 91 6.19 -11.38 -10.18
N PRO A 92 6.60 -11.38 -11.45
CA PRO A 92 7.93 -11.87 -11.84
C PRO A 92 9.03 -10.94 -11.31
N MET A 93 10.14 -11.55 -10.90
CA MET A 93 11.33 -10.83 -10.40
C MET A 93 12.16 -10.18 -11.52
N GLU A 94 11.95 -10.62 -12.74
CA GLU A 94 12.57 -10.09 -13.96
C GLU A 94 11.70 -10.47 -15.17
N THR A 95 11.96 -9.86 -16.33
CA THR A 95 11.24 -10.17 -17.56
C THR A 95 11.38 -11.65 -17.92
N GLY A 96 10.23 -12.34 -18.07
CA GLY A 96 10.19 -13.75 -18.42
C GLY A 96 10.41 -14.74 -17.28
N ALA A 97 10.63 -14.25 -16.04
CA ALA A 97 10.65 -15.12 -14.86
C ALA A 97 9.24 -15.64 -14.51
N ASP A 98 9.19 -16.68 -13.68
CA ASP A 98 7.95 -17.26 -13.19
C ASP A 98 7.17 -16.27 -12.30
N HIS A 99 5.85 -16.41 -12.28
CA HIS A 99 4.94 -15.62 -11.45
C HIS A 99 3.87 -16.53 -10.83
N GLY A 100 2.99 -15.97 -10.01
CA GLY A 100 1.84 -16.67 -9.44
C GLY A 100 2.05 -17.13 -7.98
N LEU A 101 1.06 -17.87 -7.47
CA LEU A 101 0.93 -18.24 -6.07
C LEU A 101 1.07 -19.74 -5.81
N ALA A 102 1.65 -20.51 -6.73
CA ALA A 102 1.93 -21.93 -6.47
C ALA A 102 2.75 -22.09 -5.19
N ARG A 103 2.39 -23.08 -4.35
CA ARG A 103 2.99 -23.32 -3.01
C ARG A 103 4.52 -23.30 -3.03
N THR A 104 5.12 -24.02 -3.98
CA THR A 104 6.59 -24.12 -4.09
C THR A 104 7.23 -22.78 -4.44
N ARG A 105 6.56 -21.96 -5.27
CA ARG A 105 7.02 -20.61 -5.59
C ARG A 105 6.90 -19.68 -4.39
N MET A 106 5.75 -19.66 -3.71
CA MET A 106 5.55 -18.83 -2.52
C MET A 106 6.61 -19.10 -1.46
N ALA A 107 6.92 -20.38 -1.17
CA ALA A 107 7.93 -20.75 -0.20
C ALA A 107 9.34 -20.27 -0.62
N ARG A 108 9.73 -20.51 -1.87
CA ARG A 108 11.04 -20.05 -2.43
C ARG A 108 11.15 -18.53 -2.41
N GLN A 109 10.09 -17.82 -2.80
CA GLN A 109 10.10 -16.34 -2.83
C GLN A 109 10.17 -15.76 -1.42
N LEU A 110 9.46 -16.35 -0.45
CA LEU A 110 9.56 -15.93 0.94
C LEU A 110 10.97 -16.13 1.49
N GLU A 111 11.59 -17.28 1.27
CA GLU A 111 12.98 -17.55 1.68
C GLU A 111 13.93 -16.47 1.11
N SER A 112 13.83 -16.20 -0.18
CA SER A 112 14.62 -15.13 -0.80
C SER A 112 14.29 -13.74 -0.27
N SER A 113 13.03 -13.45 0.10
CA SER A 113 12.64 -12.19 0.73
C SER A 113 13.27 -12.03 2.12
N LEU A 114 13.23 -13.09 2.93
CA LEU A 114 13.88 -13.12 4.25
C LEU A 114 15.39 -12.88 4.16
N GLU A 115 16.07 -13.50 3.18
CA GLU A 115 17.48 -13.27 2.91
C GLU A 115 17.77 -11.80 2.53
N ARG A 116 16.98 -11.19 1.61
CA ARG A 116 17.14 -9.79 1.20
C ARG A 116 16.88 -8.82 2.35
N LEU A 117 15.86 -9.08 3.17
CA LEU A 117 15.51 -8.29 4.34
C LEU A 117 16.48 -8.51 5.52
N GLY A 118 17.22 -9.61 5.55
CA GLY A 118 18.14 -9.98 6.64
C GLY A 118 17.42 -10.32 7.95
N VAL A 119 16.25 -10.96 7.86
CA VAL A 119 15.41 -11.33 9.01
C VAL A 119 15.00 -12.81 8.94
N ASP A 120 14.71 -13.40 10.10
CA ASP A 120 14.25 -14.80 10.18
C ASP A 120 12.75 -14.98 9.86
N ARG A 121 11.97 -13.89 9.93
CA ARG A 121 10.53 -13.88 9.66
C ARG A 121 10.03 -12.49 9.28
N VAL A 122 8.89 -12.41 8.60
CA VAL A 122 8.14 -11.15 8.41
C VAL A 122 6.85 -11.17 9.23
N ASP A 123 6.30 -9.98 9.53
CA ASP A 123 5.04 -9.87 10.27
C ASP A 123 3.85 -10.25 9.40
N VAL A 124 3.84 -9.79 8.14
CA VAL A 124 2.73 -10.08 7.22
C VAL A 124 3.28 -10.49 5.86
N TYR A 125 2.72 -11.56 5.30
CA TYR A 125 2.98 -12.00 3.93
C TYR A 125 1.69 -11.96 3.11
N LEU A 126 1.71 -11.27 1.95
CA LEU A 126 0.53 -11.08 1.13
C LEU A 126 0.62 -11.83 -0.21
N ALA A 127 -0.50 -12.38 -0.66
CA ALA A 127 -0.72 -12.59 -2.08
C ALA A 127 -0.84 -11.21 -2.75
N HIS A 128 0.04 -10.90 -3.70
CA HIS A 128 0.10 -9.55 -4.30
C HIS A 128 -1.02 -9.33 -5.32
N GLU A 129 -1.47 -10.40 -5.97
CA GLU A 129 -2.55 -10.44 -6.95
C GLU A 129 -3.32 -11.75 -6.79
N PHE A 130 -4.54 -11.81 -7.34
CA PHE A 130 -5.28 -13.06 -7.46
C PHE A 130 -4.65 -13.97 -8.51
N ASP A 131 -4.52 -15.25 -8.19
CA ASP A 131 -4.04 -16.29 -9.12
C ASP A 131 -5.17 -17.25 -9.48
N PRO A 132 -5.70 -17.20 -10.71
CA PRO A 132 -6.77 -18.09 -11.14
C PRO A 132 -6.34 -19.57 -11.27
N ASP A 133 -5.04 -19.85 -11.32
CA ASP A 133 -4.49 -21.20 -11.43
C ASP A 133 -4.28 -21.88 -10.06
N VAL A 134 -4.48 -21.14 -8.96
CA VAL A 134 -4.30 -21.63 -7.58
C VAL A 134 -5.64 -21.58 -6.84
N SER A 135 -6.10 -22.74 -6.34
CA SER A 135 -7.34 -22.81 -5.57
C SER A 135 -7.23 -22.11 -4.21
N ALA A 136 -8.35 -21.59 -3.69
CA ALA A 136 -8.42 -21.00 -2.36
C ALA A 136 -7.88 -21.94 -1.27
N ASN A 137 -8.21 -23.26 -1.35
CA ASN A 137 -7.69 -24.27 -0.41
C ASN A 137 -6.16 -24.38 -0.44
N GLU A 138 -5.55 -24.35 -1.64
CA GLU A 138 -4.09 -24.41 -1.77
C GLU A 138 -3.43 -23.14 -1.23
N LEU A 139 -3.98 -21.98 -1.58
CA LEU A 139 -3.48 -20.68 -1.14
C LEU A 139 -3.54 -20.57 0.39
N VAL A 140 -4.69 -20.80 1.00
CA VAL A 140 -4.88 -20.75 2.46
C VAL A 140 -3.99 -21.78 3.16
N GLY A 141 -3.99 -23.04 2.71
CA GLY A 141 -3.14 -24.07 3.30
C GLY A 141 -1.63 -23.79 3.15
N THR A 142 -1.23 -23.02 2.13
CA THR A 142 0.16 -22.54 1.99
C THR A 142 0.49 -21.49 3.05
N PHE A 143 -0.37 -20.47 3.21
CA PHE A 143 -0.15 -19.44 4.22
C PHE A 143 -0.17 -19.99 5.64
N GLU A 144 -1.15 -20.85 5.97
CA GLU A 144 -1.24 -21.48 7.30
C GLU A 144 -0.01 -22.36 7.60
N GLY A 145 0.51 -23.05 6.59
CA GLY A 145 1.76 -23.78 6.71
C GLY A 145 2.95 -22.88 7.04
N LEU A 146 3.05 -21.69 6.42
CA LEU A 146 4.10 -20.73 6.70
C LEU A 146 3.97 -20.08 8.10
N VAL A 147 2.74 -19.85 8.56
CA VAL A 147 2.45 -19.42 9.95
C VAL A 147 2.87 -20.50 10.94
N ALA A 148 2.50 -21.76 10.70
CA ALA A 148 2.80 -22.87 11.59
C ALA A 148 4.29 -23.10 11.83
N ILE A 149 5.12 -22.82 10.82
CA ILE A 149 6.58 -22.89 10.95
C ILE A 149 7.23 -21.53 11.32
N SER A 150 6.42 -20.53 11.66
CA SER A 150 6.82 -19.22 12.17
C SER A 150 7.68 -18.38 11.21
N LEU A 151 7.61 -18.59 9.89
CA LEU A 151 8.24 -17.72 8.89
C LEU A 151 7.45 -16.43 8.64
N ILE A 152 6.15 -16.45 8.93
CA ILE A 152 5.26 -15.28 8.92
C ILE A 152 4.40 -15.28 10.18
N ARG A 153 3.94 -14.11 10.65
CA ARG A 153 3.00 -14.02 11.79
C ARG A 153 1.55 -13.97 11.35
N ALA A 154 1.29 -13.30 10.24
CA ALA A 154 -0.03 -13.18 9.65
C ALA A 154 0.07 -13.22 8.13
N TRP A 155 -1.06 -13.47 7.48
CA TRP A 155 -1.18 -13.44 6.04
C TRP A 155 -2.36 -12.61 5.58
N GLY A 156 -2.34 -12.19 4.33
CA GLY A 156 -3.40 -11.43 3.71
C GLY A 156 -3.34 -11.47 2.20
N VAL A 157 -4.19 -10.65 1.58
CA VAL A 157 -4.29 -10.56 0.13
C VAL A 157 -4.28 -9.10 -0.33
N SER A 158 -3.82 -8.87 -1.55
CA SER A 158 -3.82 -7.58 -2.21
C SER A 158 -4.43 -7.71 -3.61
N ASN A 159 -5.13 -6.68 -4.08
CA ASN A 159 -5.77 -6.66 -5.39
C ASN A 159 -6.81 -7.78 -5.61
N PHE A 160 -7.51 -8.18 -4.55
CA PHE A 160 -8.63 -9.11 -4.63
C PHE A 160 -9.95 -8.34 -4.70
N ASP A 161 -10.79 -8.66 -5.68
CA ASP A 161 -12.15 -8.17 -5.72
C ASP A 161 -13.10 -8.89 -4.75
N ALA A 162 -14.35 -8.45 -4.67
CA ALA A 162 -15.32 -9.00 -3.72
C ALA A 162 -15.69 -10.47 -4.01
N GLU A 163 -15.64 -10.94 -5.24
CA GLU A 163 -15.95 -12.33 -5.61
C GLU A 163 -14.79 -13.24 -5.21
N GLN A 164 -13.57 -12.83 -5.52
CA GLN A 164 -12.34 -13.53 -5.17
C GLN A 164 -12.17 -13.61 -3.66
N LEU A 165 -12.41 -12.50 -2.94
CA LEU A 165 -12.37 -12.48 -1.48
C LEU A 165 -13.45 -13.38 -0.86
N ARG A 166 -14.67 -13.36 -1.39
CA ARG A 166 -15.76 -14.23 -0.90
C ARG A 166 -15.42 -15.71 -1.07
N SER A 167 -14.88 -16.10 -2.23
CA SER A 167 -14.41 -17.47 -2.46
C SER A 167 -13.30 -17.89 -1.49
N LEU A 168 -12.35 -16.99 -1.20
CA LEU A 168 -11.29 -17.24 -0.24
C LEU A 168 -11.83 -17.47 1.18
N LEU A 169 -12.84 -16.68 1.58
CA LEU A 169 -13.46 -16.72 2.91
C LEU A 169 -14.23 -18.02 3.20
N GLU A 170 -14.57 -18.81 2.20
CA GLU A 170 -15.10 -20.16 2.38
C GLU A 170 -14.06 -21.14 2.95
N THR A 171 -12.77 -20.80 2.82
CA THR A 171 -11.65 -21.67 3.21
C THR A 171 -10.87 -21.14 4.40
N GLY A 172 -10.63 -19.82 4.44
CA GLY A 172 -9.87 -19.19 5.51
C GLY A 172 -10.04 -17.67 5.52
N THR A 173 -9.68 -17.04 6.62
CA THR A 173 -9.85 -15.60 6.82
C THR A 173 -8.49 -14.92 6.84
N PRO A 174 -8.18 -14.05 5.87
CA PRO A 174 -6.96 -13.24 5.89
C PRO A 174 -7.00 -12.22 7.04
N ALA A 175 -5.85 -11.90 7.62
CA ALA A 175 -5.75 -10.85 8.63
C ALA A 175 -5.96 -9.44 8.01
N VAL A 176 -5.60 -9.29 6.74
CA VAL A 176 -5.63 -7.99 6.06
C VAL A 176 -5.92 -8.14 4.57
N VAL A 177 -6.69 -7.18 4.04
CA VAL A 177 -6.82 -6.89 2.61
C VAL A 177 -6.13 -5.56 2.32
N GLN A 178 -5.33 -5.52 1.26
CA GLN A 178 -4.61 -4.33 0.82
C GLN A 178 -4.89 -4.05 -0.66
N ASN A 179 -5.80 -3.15 -0.95
CA ASN A 179 -6.19 -2.77 -2.31
C ASN A 179 -5.97 -1.27 -2.56
N SER A 180 -6.07 -0.84 -3.81
CA SER A 180 -6.13 0.58 -4.16
C SER A 180 -7.41 1.19 -3.62
N TYR A 181 -7.30 2.30 -2.87
CA TYR A 181 -8.48 3.03 -2.40
C TYR A 181 -8.14 4.49 -2.14
N SER A 182 -8.95 5.38 -2.69
CA SER A 182 -8.83 6.83 -2.56
C SER A 182 -10.14 7.50 -2.95
N LEU A 183 -10.25 8.81 -2.80
CA LEU A 183 -11.40 9.59 -3.32
C LEU A 183 -11.64 9.41 -4.83
N LEU A 184 -10.62 9.06 -5.59
CA LEU A 184 -10.68 8.83 -7.06
C LEU A 184 -10.77 7.35 -7.45
N ASP A 185 -10.69 6.43 -6.49
CA ASP A 185 -10.78 4.99 -6.70
C ASP A 185 -11.52 4.38 -5.51
N ARG A 186 -12.83 4.14 -5.70
CA ARG A 186 -13.76 3.73 -4.65
C ARG A 186 -14.45 2.39 -4.93
N ALA A 187 -13.86 1.58 -5.83
CA ALA A 187 -14.46 0.32 -6.23
C ALA A 187 -14.73 -0.64 -5.06
N ASP A 188 -13.85 -0.67 -4.07
CA ASP A 188 -13.93 -1.56 -2.91
C ASP A 188 -15.07 -1.24 -1.92
N GLU A 189 -15.67 -0.06 -2.00
CA GLU A 189 -16.86 0.27 -1.21
C GLU A 189 -18.03 -0.69 -1.49
N ARG A 190 -18.03 -1.31 -2.67
CA ARG A 190 -19.04 -2.28 -3.09
C ARG A 190 -18.52 -3.70 -2.91
N GLY A 191 -18.67 -4.24 -1.72
CA GLY A 191 -18.42 -5.64 -1.42
C GLY A 191 -17.15 -5.92 -0.64
N VAL A 192 -15.96 -5.44 -1.04
CA VAL A 192 -14.71 -5.75 -0.33
C VAL A 192 -14.71 -5.20 1.10
N LEU A 193 -15.05 -3.91 1.28
CA LEU A 193 -15.10 -3.29 2.60
C LEU A 193 -16.22 -3.89 3.47
N GLU A 194 -17.35 -4.28 2.87
CA GLU A 194 -18.43 -4.98 3.56
C GLU A 194 -17.97 -6.34 4.08
N LEU A 195 -17.23 -7.11 3.27
CA LEU A 195 -16.65 -8.39 3.69
C LEU A 195 -15.59 -8.20 4.78
N CYS A 196 -14.72 -7.21 4.64
CA CYS A 196 -13.74 -6.89 5.68
C CYS A 196 -14.43 -6.62 7.03
N ALA A 197 -15.50 -5.81 7.01
CA ALA A 197 -16.29 -5.52 8.21
C ALA A 197 -16.95 -6.77 8.80
N ALA A 198 -17.59 -7.59 7.96
CA ALA A 198 -18.32 -8.78 8.39
C ALA A 198 -17.43 -9.85 9.00
N PHE A 199 -16.19 -9.98 8.54
CA PHE A 199 -15.24 -11.01 8.96
C PHE A 199 -14.13 -10.50 9.89
N GLY A 200 -14.15 -9.21 10.28
CA GLY A 200 -13.14 -8.62 11.16
C GLY A 200 -11.74 -8.54 10.52
N ILE A 201 -11.69 -8.38 9.20
CA ILE A 201 -10.45 -8.27 8.42
C ILE A 201 -10.00 -6.81 8.41
N SER A 202 -8.74 -6.55 8.67
CA SER A 202 -8.16 -5.23 8.51
C SER A 202 -8.08 -4.81 7.05
N TYR A 203 -8.29 -3.52 6.77
CA TYR A 203 -8.12 -2.96 5.45
C TYR A 203 -7.03 -1.89 5.47
N THR A 204 -6.00 -2.06 4.63
CA THR A 204 -4.84 -1.16 4.57
C THR A 204 -4.63 -0.66 3.14
N PRO A 205 -5.38 0.38 2.70
CA PRO A 205 -5.32 0.86 1.34
C PRO A 205 -3.94 1.37 0.94
N PHE A 206 -3.58 1.12 -0.33
CA PHE A 206 -2.48 1.80 -1.00
C PHE A 206 -2.99 2.82 -2.02
N GLY A 207 -2.09 3.68 -2.53
CA GLY A 207 -2.45 4.70 -3.51
C GLY A 207 -3.35 5.83 -2.99
N PRO A 208 -3.21 6.30 -1.73
CA PRO A 208 -4.12 7.24 -1.07
C PRO A 208 -4.28 8.57 -1.81
N LEU A 209 -3.32 8.91 -2.66
CA LEU A 209 -3.28 10.16 -3.41
C LEU A 209 -3.49 9.95 -4.92
N ALA A 210 -3.93 8.76 -5.35
CA ALA A 210 -4.17 8.42 -6.76
C ALA A 210 -2.99 8.84 -7.67
N GLY A 211 -1.76 8.39 -7.36
CA GLY A 211 -0.56 8.77 -8.12
C GLY A 211 -0.20 10.26 -8.03
N GLY A 212 -0.78 10.97 -7.07
CA GLY A 212 -0.56 12.39 -6.82
C GLY A 212 -1.63 13.31 -7.39
N TRP A 213 -2.71 12.79 -7.95
CA TRP A 213 -3.84 13.59 -8.42
C TRP A 213 -4.49 14.41 -7.29
N LEU A 214 -4.64 13.83 -6.12
CA LEU A 214 -5.20 14.49 -4.93
C LEU A 214 -4.23 15.43 -4.19
N THR A 215 -3.06 15.75 -4.78
CA THR A 215 -2.12 16.73 -4.20
C THR A 215 -2.25 18.14 -4.78
N GLY A 216 -3.04 18.30 -5.84
CA GLY A 216 -3.17 19.56 -6.57
C GLY A 216 -2.01 19.89 -7.51
N LYS A 217 -1.05 18.96 -7.72
CA LYS A 217 0.12 19.21 -8.59
C LYS A 217 -0.20 19.12 -10.09
N TYR A 218 -1.22 18.34 -10.49
CA TYR A 218 -1.64 18.25 -11.89
C TYR A 218 -2.66 19.33 -12.20
N LYS A 219 -2.41 20.08 -13.28
CA LYS A 219 -3.25 21.20 -13.70
C LYS A 219 -3.78 20.94 -15.11
N ARG A 220 -4.99 21.45 -15.40
CA ARG A 220 -5.68 21.27 -16.68
C ARG A 220 -4.84 21.70 -17.88
N ASP A 221 -4.25 22.89 -17.83
CA ASP A 221 -3.56 23.53 -18.94
C ASP A 221 -2.03 23.61 -18.76
N ALA A 222 -1.47 22.78 -17.86
CA ALA A 222 -0.03 22.75 -17.62
C ALA A 222 0.56 21.39 -18.02
N PRO A 223 1.84 21.35 -18.41
CA PRO A 223 2.55 20.10 -18.63
C PRO A 223 2.61 19.29 -17.35
N VAL A 224 2.62 17.96 -17.52
CA VAL A 224 2.80 17.04 -16.40
C VAL A 224 4.17 17.32 -15.75
N PRO A 225 4.24 17.53 -14.42
CA PRO A 225 5.50 17.80 -13.74
C PRO A 225 6.49 16.65 -13.92
N GLU A 226 7.72 16.99 -14.25
CA GLU A 226 8.82 16.03 -14.39
C GLU A 226 9.01 15.22 -13.08
N GLY A 227 9.36 13.94 -13.21
CA GLY A 227 9.52 13.05 -12.07
C GLY A 227 8.21 12.71 -11.32
N SER A 228 7.06 13.20 -11.79
CA SER A 228 5.77 12.80 -11.21
C SER A 228 5.34 11.40 -11.67
N ARG A 229 4.38 10.79 -10.96
CA ARG A 229 3.84 9.47 -11.33
C ARG A 229 3.28 9.47 -12.76
N MET A 230 2.60 10.53 -13.16
CA MET A 230 2.05 10.69 -14.52
C MET A 230 3.14 10.84 -15.59
N ALA A 231 4.33 11.38 -15.26
CA ALA A 231 5.44 11.43 -16.19
C ALA A 231 6.15 10.07 -16.33
N MET A 232 6.26 9.32 -15.25
CA MET A 232 7.04 8.08 -15.20
C MET A 232 6.22 6.83 -15.54
N ARG A 233 4.97 6.75 -15.08
CA ARG A 233 4.05 5.61 -15.28
C ARG A 233 2.61 6.11 -15.39
N PRO A 234 2.20 6.72 -16.50
CA PRO A 234 0.87 7.32 -16.66
C PRO A 234 -0.26 6.29 -16.71
N GLY A 235 -0.01 5.09 -17.27
CA GLY A 235 -1.04 4.10 -17.61
C GLY A 235 -2.13 3.89 -16.56
N PRO A 236 -1.82 3.63 -15.29
CA PRO A 236 -2.85 3.43 -14.26
C PRO A 236 -3.74 4.64 -13.99
N TYR A 237 -3.35 5.86 -14.39
CA TYR A 237 -4.01 7.12 -14.04
C TYR A 237 -4.46 7.95 -15.24
N GLU A 238 -4.25 7.50 -16.48
CA GLU A 238 -4.58 8.26 -17.70
C GLU A 238 -6.09 8.52 -17.81
N HIS A 239 -6.91 7.61 -17.31
CA HIS A 239 -8.37 7.75 -17.27
C HIS A 239 -8.85 8.93 -16.42
N LEU A 240 -8.03 9.40 -15.46
CA LEU A 240 -8.32 10.56 -14.62
C LEU A 240 -8.12 11.90 -15.34
N ARG A 241 -7.51 11.90 -16.53
CA ARG A 241 -7.22 13.11 -17.29
C ARG A 241 -8.42 13.58 -18.11
N ASN A 242 -9.46 14.02 -17.44
CA ASN A 242 -10.70 14.50 -18.04
C ASN A 242 -11.24 15.72 -17.27
N GLU A 243 -12.17 16.46 -17.90
CA GLU A 243 -12.69 17.71 -17.38
C GLU A 243 -13.45 17.56 -16.05
N GLU A 244 -14.20 16.49 -15.90
CA GLU A 244 -14.97 16.19 -14.70
C GLU A 244 -14.06 16.00 -13.49
N THR A 245 -12.99 15.20 -13.64
CA THR A 245 -11.97 15.00 -12.60
C THR A 245 -11.31 16.32 -12.22
N PHE A 246 -10.92 17.17 -13.20
CA PHE A 246 -10.31 18.45 -12.89
C PHE A 246 -11.27 19.40 -12.16
N ALA A 247 -12.55 19.43 -12.53
CA ALA A 247 -13.55 20.24 -11.82
C ALA A 247 -13.72 19.79 -10.35
N SER A 248 -13.76 18.48 -10.11
CA SER A 248 -13.82 17.92 -8.75
C SER A 248 -12.56 18.25 -7.94
N LEU A 249 -11.38 18.13 -8.56
CA LEU A 249 -10.09 18.47 -7.91
C LEU A 249 -9.98 19.96 -7.58
N ASP A 250 -10.48 20.86 -8.43
CA ASP A 250 -10.50 22.29 -8.15
C ASP A 250 -11.35 22.59 -6.91
N ARG A 251 -12.57 22.01 -6.82
CA ARG A 251 -13.43 22.13 -5.63
C ARG A 251 -12.81 21.52 -4.38
N PHE A 252 -12.18 20.37 -4.51
CA PHE A 252 -11.46 19.71 -3.42
C PHE A 252 -10.31 20.56 -2.89
N ALA A 253 -9.54 21.20 -3.78
CA ALA A 253 -8.46 22.09 -3.40
C ALA A 253 -8.98 23.36 -2.70
N GLU A 254 -10.13 23.92 -3.12
CA GLU A 254 -10.79 25.04 -2.45
C GLU A 254 -11.20 24.67 -1.00
N ILE A 255 -11.78 23.48 -0.80
CA ILE A 255 -12.15 23.00 0.54
C ILE A 255 -10.90 22.82 1.41
N ALA A 256 -9.82 22.23 0.88
CA ALA A 256 -8.57 22.10 1.61
C ALA A 256 -8.01 23.48 2.03
N ALA A 257 -8.03 24.45 1.13
CA ALA A 257 -7.59 25.82 1.42
C ALA A 257 -8.45 26.50 2.49
N GLN A 258 -9.78 26.35 2.43
CA GLN A 258 -10.70 26.87 3.45
C GLN A 258 -10.45 26.27 4.84
N ARG A 259 -10.03 25.01 4.90
CA ARG A 259 -9.66 24.31 6.13
C ARG A 259 -8.22 24.58 6.58
N GLY A 260 -7.43 25.30 5.78
CA GLY A 260 -6.02 25.59 6.06
C GLY A 260 -5.11 24.38 6.02
N VAL A 261 -5.46 23.34 5.26
CA VAL A 261 -4.67 22.11 5.14
C VAL A 261 -4.23 21.87 3.69
N HIS A 262 -3.17 21.09 3.53
CA HIS A 262 -2.73 20.64 2.22
C HIS A 262 -3.76 19.63 1.63
N PRO A 263 -4.06 19.64 0.30
CA PRO A 263 -4.98 18.66 -0.29
C PRO A 263 -4.63 17.20 0.01
N ALA A 264 -3.34 16.85 0.02
CA ALA A 264 -2.90 15.50 0.40
C ALA A 264 -3.28 15.15 1.85
N THR A 265 -3.22 16.10 2.78
CA THR A 265 -3.69 15.91 4.16
C THR A 265 -5.17 15.58 4.18
N LEU A 266 -5.99 16.38 3.49
CA LEU A 266 -7.43 16.17 3.43
C LEU A 266 -7.80 14.81 2.81
N ALA A 267 -7.09 14.38 1.75
CA ALA A 267 -7.30 13.09 1.11
C ALA A 267 -6.96 11.91 2.04
N ILE A 268 -5.86 11.99 2.79
CA ILE A 268 -5.48 10.95 3.74
C ILE A 268 -6.40 10.98 4.97
N SER A 269 -6.83 12.16 5.46
CA SER A 269 -7.83 12.29 6.52
C SER A 269 -9.14 11.63 6.15
N TRP A 270 -9.56 11.75 4.89
CA TRP A 270 -10.75 11.07 4.39
C TRP A 270 -10.63 9.54 4.50
N LEU A 271 -9.48 8.97 4.11
CA LEU A 271 -9.22 7.54 4.28
C LEU A 271 -9.22 7.11 5.75
N LEU A 272 -8.55 7.88 6.60
CA LEU A 272 -8.46 7.60 8.04
C LEU A 272 -9.82 7.71 8.76
N ALA A 273 -10.77 8.45 8.20
CA ALA A 273 -12.15 8.56 8.68
C ALA A 273 -13.04 7.37 8.26
N GLN A 274 -12.60 6.56 7.29
CA GLN A 274 -13.37 5.37 6.90
C GLN A 274 -13.31 4.31 8.01
N PRO A 275 -14.46 3.79 8.48
CA PRO A 275 -14.51 2.92 9.66
C PRO A 275 -13.74 1.60 9.50
N HIS A 276 -13.51 1.17 8.26
CA HIS A 276 -12.83 -0.10 7.95
C HIS A 276 -11.34 0.04 7.66
N VAL A 277 -10.82 1.29 7.56
CA VAL A 277 -9.41 1.54 7.29
C VAL A 277 -8.60 1.44 8.58
N THR A 278 -7.80 0.39 8.68
CA THR A 278 -6.91 0.14 9.83
C THR A 278 -5.68 1.03 9.77
N ALA A 279 -5.02 1.13 8.62
CA ALA A 279 -3.86 1.97 8.38
C ALA A 279 -3.78 2.32 6.89
N VAL A 280 -3.03 3.38 6.54
CA VAL A 280 -2.88 3.84 5.15
C VAL A 280 -1.43 3.67 4.69
N VAL A 281 -1.23 3.01 3.55
CA VAL A 281 0.10 2.84 2.93
C VAL A 281 0.45 4.09 2.11
N VAL A 282 1.49 4.79 2.54
CA VAL A 282 1.99 6.02 1.89
C VAL A 282 3.36 5.75 1.30
N GLY A 283 3.50 5.90 -0.02
CA GLY A 283 4.76 5.73 -0.74
C GLY A 283 5.35 7.09 -1.13
N PRO A 284 6.11 7.75 -0.25
CA PRO A 284 6.77 9.02 -0.56
C PRO A 284 7.98 8.79 -1.47
N ARG A 285 8.37 9.82 -2.20
CA ARG A 285 9.62 9.89 -2.97
C ARG A 285 10.65 10.81 -2.32
N ARG A 286 10.23 11.56 -1.29
CA ARG A 286 11.06 12.47 -0.50
C ARG A 286 10.49 12.54 0.92
N PRO A 287 11.34 12.75 1.94
CA PRO A 287 10.91 12.83 3.34
C PRO A 287 9.77 13.83 3.60
N GLU A 288 9.79 15.00 2.96
CA GLU A 288 8.81 16.06 3.17
C GLU A 288 7.38 15.63 2.76
N GLN A 289 7.25 14.63 1.91
CA GLN A 289 5.95 14.09 1.49
C GLN A 289 5.27 13.25 2.58
N LEU A 290 5.95 12.97 3.71
CA LEU A 290 5.35 12.34 4.89
C LEU A 290 4.56 13.35 5.75
N GLU A 291 4.91 14.64 5.70
CA GLU A 291 4.26 15.68 6.52
C GLU A 291 2.74 15.72 6.35
N PRO A 292 2.16 15.69 5.12
CA PRO A 292 0.72 15.66 4.95
C PRO A 292 0.04 14.43 5.57
N ALA A 293 0.72 13.28 5.58
CA ALA A 293 0.17 12.06 6.17
C ALA A 293 0.14 12.13 7.70
N LEU A 294 1.15 12.76 8.31
CA LEU A 294 1.16 13.01 9.76
C LEU A 294 0.11 14.03 10.16
N ALA A 295 0.00 15.13 9.41
CA ALA A 295 -1.03 16.14 9.65
C ALA A 295 -2.44 15.54 9.55
N ALA A 296 -2.64 14.52 8.71
CA ALA A 296 -3.91 13.82 8.58
C ALA A 296 -4.33 13.04 9.84
N LEU A 297 -3.39 12.58 10.65
CA LEU A 297 -3.69 11.93 11.95
C LEU A 297 -4.31 12.89 12.95
N GLU A 298 -3.98 14.17 12.85
CA GLU A 298 -4.51 15.23 13.72
C GLU A 298 -5.76 15.89 13.13
N HIS A 299 -5.95 15.81 11.82
CA HIS A 299 -7.06 16.40 11.09
C HIS A 299 -8.22 15.39 10.92
N GLN A 300 -8.95 15.14 12.02
CA GLN A 300 -10.07 14.20 12.01
C GLN A 300 -11.28 14.80 11.29
N LEU A 301 -11.90 14.00 10.42
CA LEU A 301 -13.15 14.32 9.76
C LEU A 301 -14.31 13.60 10.43
N SER A 302 -15.43 14.28 10.56
CA SER A 302 -16.71 13.63 10.88
C SER A 302 -17.20 12.79 9.69
N GLN A 303 -18.10 11.87 9.94
CA GLN A 303 -18.71 11.04 8.90
C GLN A 303 -19.39 11.92 7.81
N SER A 304 -20.11 12.96 8.20
CA SER A 304 -20.77 13.89 7.26
C SER A 304 -19.74 14.61 6.38
N GLU A 305 -18.62 15.07 6.93
CA GLU A 305 -17.57 15.74 6.15
C GLU A 305 -16.89 14.76 5.18
N ALA A 306 -16.70 13.51 5.58
CA ALA A 306 -16.16 12.48 4.70
C ALA A 306 -17.10 12.16 3.53
N GLU A 307 -18.42 12.10 3.80
CA GLU A 307 -19.46 11.92 2.77
C GLU A 307 -19.54 13.11 1.81
N GLU A 308 -19.45 14.35 2.31
CA GLU A 308 -19.39 15.55 1.48
C GLU A 308 -18.19 15.56 0.53
N LEU A 309 -17.02 15.14 1.02
CA LEU A 309 -15.81 15.03 0.18
C LEU A 309 -15.94 13.91 -0.86
N ALA A 310 -16.50 12.78 -0.48
CA ALA A 310 -16.75 11.68 -1.39
C ALA A 310 -17.69 12.06 -2.53
N ALA A 311 -18.74 12.84 -2.23
CA ALA A 311 -19.71 13.32 -3.22
C ALA A 311 -19.14 14.25 -4.30
N LEU A 312 -17.93 14.77 -4.12
CA LEU A 312 -17.25 15.56 -5.15
C LEU A 312 -16.78 14.71 -6.34
N PHE A 313 -16.59 13.41 -6.12
CA PHE A 313 -15.96 12.49 -7.08
C PHE A 313 -16.91 11.41 -7.62
N GLY A 314 -18.21 11.54 -7.38
CA GLY A 314 -19.26 10.64 -7.89
C GLY A 314 -19.70 9.55 -6.95
#